data_2dcb2344235cb00552f759701d912d9a
#
_entry.id   2dcb2344235cb00552f759701d912d9a
#
_cell.length_a   1.000
_cell.length_b   1.000
_cell.length_c   1.000
_cell.angle_alpha   90.00
_cell.angle_beta   90.00
_cell.angle_gamma   90.00
#
_symmetry.space_group_name_H-M   'P 1'
#
loop_
_entity.id
_entity.type
_entity.pdbx_description
1 polymer ?
#
loop_
_entity_poly.entity_id
_entity_poly.type
_entity_poly.pdbx_seq_one_letter_code
_entity_poly.pdbx_strand_id
1 'polypeptide(L)'
;MGQEVPDYFESKKQTRQTRKNSLLSRRSVLKTLTLFIPPLAGWSYSKYEAGWLNLSKQTVPLQGIKKEENLKLLHISDLHLSKTFSLDQIETALRIGLSASPDACFITGDFITRKPSQNEFQALGNILSKFSSKIPTFACLGNHDGGSWASSHGGFGTSEKIRWILQKARVRLLVNERVTIKIKGISLQIVGVGDFWSKECNPRLCMTQNSDNPPREPVILMCHNPDAKDILKPFFGTLC
;
A
#
# COMPACT_ATOMS: atom_id res chain seq x y z
N MET A 1 55.79 7.73 -86.66
CA MET A 1 55.03 6.53 -86.39
C MET A 1 55.51 5.96 -85.06
N GLY A 2 54.92 6.35 -83.98
CA GLY A 2 55.22 5.85 -82.64
C GLY A 2 53.88 5.36 -82.07
N GLN A 3 53.78 4.07 -81.87
CA GLN A 3 52.64 3.47 -81.16
C GLN A 3 52.86 3.56 -79.67
N GLU A 4 51.93 4.23 -78.99
CA GLU A 4 51.83 4.19 -77.49
C GLU A 4 51.27 2.82 -77.10
N VAL A 5 51.97 2.18 -76.16
CA VAL A 5 51.50 0.96 -75.48
C VAL A 5 50.71 1.37 -74.25
N PRO A 6 49.47 0.90 -74.07
CA PRO A 6 48.71 1.24 -72.90
C PRO A 6 49.25 0.58 -71.62
N ASP A 7 49.36 1.36 -70.59
CA ASP A 7 49.86 0.96 -69.29
C ASP A 7 48.83 0.06 -68.54
N TYR A 8 49.17 -1.19 -68.42
CA TYR A 8 48.32 -2.27 -67.88
C TYR A 8 48.32 -2.36 -66.36
N PHE A 9 48.98 -1.40 -65.69
CA PHE A 9 49.20 -1.48 -64.23
C PHE A 9 48.28 -0.62 -63.39
N GLU A 10 47.44 0.24 -63.93
CA GLU A 10 46.57 1.10 -63.08
C GLU A 10 45.20 0.52 -62.71
N SER A 11 44.77 -0.63 -63.24
CA SER A 11 43.43 -1.15 -62.98
C SER A 11 43.29 -2.06 -61.76
N LYS A 12 44.33 -2.24 -60.93
CA LYS A 12 44.24 -3.14 -59.76
C LYS A 12 44.25 -2.42 -58.39
N LYS A 13 44.10 -1.12 -58.33
CA LYS A 13 44.00 -0.39 -57.07
C LYS A 13 42.60 0.00 -56.60
N GLN A 14 41.55 -0.36 -57.32
CA GLN A 14 40.21 0.12 -57.03
C GLN A 14 39.18 -0.94 -56.64
N THR A 15 39.58 -2.08 -56.09
CA THR A 15 38.63 -3.07 -55.56
C THR A 15 39.11 -3.70 -54.28
N ARG A 16 39.30 -2.88 -53.24
CA ARG A 16 39.35 -3.37 -51.84
C ARG A 16 38.76 -2.38 -50.87
N GLN A 17 37.61 -1.80 -51.16
CA GLN A 17 36.72 -1.21 -50.16
C GLN A 17 35.86 -2.34 -49.63
N THR A 18 36.47 -3.22 -48.86
CA THR A 18 35.80 -4.25 -48.10
C THR A 18 34.84 -3.59 -47.14
N ARG A 19 33.53 -3.82 -47.36
CA ARG A 19 32.48 -3.70 -46.35
C ARG A 19 33.03 -4.18 -45.02
N LYS A 20 33.38 -3.26 -44.15
CA LYS A 20 33.44 -3.49 -42.69
C LYS A 20 31.99 -3.62 -42.21
N ASN A 21 31.34 -4.74 -42.50
CA ASN A 21 30.25 -5.21 -41.69
C ASN A 21 30.87 -5.43 -40.32
N SER A 22 30.65 -4.49 -39.39
CA SER A 22 30.99 -4.66 -37.98
C SER A 22 30.01 -5.69 -37.41
N LEU A 23 30.25 -6.95 -37.71
CA LEU A 23 29.66 -8.04 -36.95
C LEU A 23 30.21 -7.88 -35.54
N LEU A 24 29.31 -7.50 -34.62
CA LEU A 24 29.62 -7.43 -33.18
C LEU A 24 30.38 -8.72 -32.82
N SER A 25 31.61 -8.58 -32.29
CA SER A 25 32.37 -9.76 -31.94
C SER A 25 31.59 -10.54 -30.87
N ARG A 26 31.68 -11.88 -30.89
CA ARG A 26 31.03 -12.74 -29.86
C ARG A 26 31.36 -12.27 -28.43
N ARG A 27 32.61 -11.78 -28.24
CA ARG A 27 33.05 -11.22 -26.93
C ARG A 27 32.34 -9.91 -26.58
N SER A 28 32.05 -9.03 -27.56
CA SER A 28 31.31 -7.80 -27.33
C SER A 28 29.84 -8.10 -27.01
N VAL A 29 29.21 -9.03 -27.72
CA VAL A 29 27.83 -9.49 -27.44
C VAL A 29 27.74 -10.09 -26.04
N LEU A 30 28.66 -10.98 -25.66
CA LEU A 30 28.72 -11.55 -24.33
C LEU A 30 28.90 -10.49 -23.23
N LYS A 31 29.82 -9.54 -23.40
CA LYS A 31 30.02 -8.42 -22.45
C LYS A 31 28.76 -7.55 -22.32
N THR A 32 28.08 -7.27 -23.43
CA THR A 32 26.81 -6.52 -23.39
C THR A 32 25.74 -7.31 -22.65
N LEU A 33 25.58 -8.61 -22.92
CA LEU A 33 24.61 -9.46 -22.24
C LEU A 33 24.88 -9.56 -20.73
N THR A 34 26.13 -9.75 -20.30
CA THR A 34 26.49 -9.79 -18.88
C THR A 34 26.30 -8.46 -18.18
N LEU A 35 26.37 -7.34 -18.88
CA LEU A 35 26.15 -6.02 -18.31
C LEU A 35 24.65 -5.66 -18.15
N PHE A 36 23.81 -6.10 -19.09
CA PHE A 36 22.40 -5.70 -19.16
C PHE A 36 21.41 -6.74 -18.62
N ILE A 37 21.72 -8.05 -18.71
CA ILE A 37 20.81 -9.08 -18.21
C ILE A 37 20.56 -8.99 -16.70
N PRO A 38 21.57 -8.86 -15.80
CA PRO A 38 21.30 -8.80 -14.38
C PRO A 38 20.45 -7.60 -13.94
N PRO A 39 20.69 -6.35 -14.41
CA PRO A 39 19.82 -5.23 -14.09
C PRO A 39 18.40 -5.41 -14.60
N LEU A 40 18.24 -5.93 -15.81
CA LEU A 40 16.91 -6.17 -16.40
C LEU A 40 16.14 -7.27 -15.66
N ALA A 41 16.84 -8.35 -15.29
CA ALA A 41 16.26 -9.44 -14.50
C ALA A 41 15.89 -8.94 -13.09
N GLY A 42 16.75 -8.17 -12.43
CA GLY A 42 16.48 -7.57 -11.14
C GLY A 42 15.30 -6.61 -11.17
N TRP A 43 15.20 -5.77 -12.21
CA TRP A 43 14.07 -4.87 -12.40
C TRP A 43 12.75 -5.61 -12.68
N SER A 44 12.79 -6.67 -13.50
CA SER A 44 11.62 -7.51 -13.77
C SER A 44 11.18 -8.28 -12.52
N TYR A 45 12.15 -8.79 -11.74
CA TYR A 45 11.88 -9.47 -10.48
C TYR A 45 11.25 -8.54 -9.44
N SER A 46 11.80 -7.33 -9.26
CA SER A 46 11.23 -6.37 -8.31
C SER A 46 9.82 -5.90 -8.69
N LYS A 47 9.51 -5.78 -9.98
CA LYS A 47 8.12 -5.53 -10.42
C LYS A 47 7.18 -6.69 -10.14
N TYR A 48 7.65 -7.91 -10.34
CA TYR A 48 6.89 -9.13 -10.02
C TYR A 48 6.64 -9.22 -8.52
N GLU A 49 7.67 -9.02 -7.70
CA GLU A 49 7.59 -9.08 -6.24
C GLU A 49 6.68 -7.96 -5.67
N ALA A 50 6.78 -6.74 -6.19
CA ALA A 50 5.90 -5.63 -5.79
C ALA A 50 4.41 -5.87 -6.08
N GLY A 51 4.09 -6.77 -7.03
CA GLY A 51 2.72 -7.20 -7.31
C GLY A 51 2.25 -8.40 -6.51
N TRP A 52 3.13 -9.01 -5.69
CA TRP A 52 2.81 -10.23 -4.97
C TRP A 52 2.08 -9.92 -3.67
N LEU A 53 0.77 -10.14 -3.70
CA LEU A 53 -0.10 -10.01 -2.53
C LEU A 53 -0.13 -11.33 -1.75
N ASN A 54 0.23 -11.27 -0.48
CA ASN A 54 0.20 -12.42 0.42
C ASN A 54 -0.76 -12.18 1.59
N LEU A 55 -1.55 -13.18 1.93
CA LEU A 55 -2.43 -13.18 3.09
C LEU A 55 -1.76 -13.95 4.23
N SER A 56 -1.25 -13.26 5.23
CA SER A 56 -0.73 -13.86 6.45
C SER A 56 -1.85 -14.07 7.48
N LYS A 57 -1.72 -15.08 8.32
CA LYS A 57 -2.66 -15.37 9.41
C LYS A 57 -1.91 -15.43 10.72
N GLN A 58 -2.44 -14.72 11.71
CA GLN A 58 -1.93 -14.74 13.08
C GLN A 58 -3.09 -14.95 14.04
N THR A 59 -2.85 -15.68 15.11
CA THR A 59 -3.81 -15.87 16.20
C THR A 59 -3.34 -15.07 17.41
N VAL A 60 -4.18 -14.15 17.86
CA VAL A 60 -3.89 -13.27 19.01
C VAL A 60 -4.93 -13.55 20.08
N PRO A 61 -4.54 -13.91 21.32
CA PRO A 61 -5.48 -14.03 22.42
C PRO A 61 -6.00 -12.62 22.81
N LEU A 62 -7.33 -12.51 22.88
CA LEU A 62 -7.98 -11.28 23.37
C LEU A 62 -8.57 -11.52 24.74
N GLN A 63 -8.20 -10.69 25.71
CA GLN A 63 -8.79 -10.75 27.05
C GLN A 63 -10.30 -10.48 26.96
N GLY A 64 -11.10 -11.24 27.74
CA GLY A 64 -12.54 -11.08 27.76
C GLY A 64 -13.30 -11.87 26.67
N ILE A 65 -12.59 -12.58 25.78
CA ILE A 65 -13.17 -13.54 24.83
C ILE A 65 -12.96 -14.96 25.34
N LYS A 66 -14.02 -15.78 25.31
CA LYS A 66 -13.92 -17.19 25.68
C LYS A 66 -13.07 -17.95 24.65
N LYS A 67 -12.39 -18.99 25.10
CA LYS A 67 -11.47 -19.77 24.26
C LYS A 67 -12.16 -20.44 23.04
N GLU A 68 -13.45 -20.70 23.17
CA GLU A 68 -14.30 -21.30 22.13
C GLU A 68 -14.82 -20.27 21.11
N GLU A 69 -14.71 -18.98 21.45
CA GLU A 69 -15.17 -17.88 20.61
C GLU A 69 -14.03 -17.40 19.72
N ASN A 70 -14.19 -17.50 18.40
CA ASN A 70 -13.20 -17.07 17.43
C ASN A 70 -13.75 -15.98 16.54
N LEU A 71 -13.04 -14.86 16.50
CA LEU A 71 -13.27 -13.78 15.53
C LEU A 71 -12.18 -13.78 14.48
N LYS A 72 -12.56 -13.70 13.22
CA LYS A 72 -11.66 -13.48 12.10
C LYS A 72 -11.69 -12.01 11.73
N LEU A 73 -10.62 -11.32 12.01
CA LEU A 73 -10.47 -9.91 11.72
C LEU A 73 -9.48 -9.73 10.57
N LEU A 74 -9.91 -9.07 9.53
CA LEU A 74 -9.05 -8.69 8.41
C LEU A 74 -8.42 -7.34 8.72
N HIS A 75 -7.11 -7.27 8.67
CA HIS A 75 -6.36 -6.01 8.77
C HIS A 75 -5.73 -5.69 7.43
N ILE A 76 -5.96 -4.49 6.95
CA ILE A 76 -5.36 -3.93 5.74
C ILE A 76 -4.81 -2.56 6.09
N SER A 77 -3.63 -2.24 5.57
CA SER A 77 -2.99 -0.94 5.73
C SER A 77 -2.41 -0.48 4.40
N ASP A 78 -2.20 0.82 4.26
CA ASP A 78 -1.35 1.36 3.20
C ASP A 78 -1.80 0.96 1.79
N LEU A 79 -3.06 1.25 1.45
CA LEU A 79 -3.60 1.01 0.11
C LEU A 79 -2.86 1.80 -0.95
N HIS A 80 -2.40 3.00 -0.60
CA HIS A 80 -1.49 3.84 -1.40
C HIS A 80 -1.85 3.91 -2.88
N LEU A 81 -3.13 4.20 -3.20
CA LEU A 81 -3.52 4.42 -4.60
C LEU A 81 -2.53 5.36 -5.29
N SER A 82 -1.86 4.86 -6.31
CA SER A 82 -0.80 5.54 -7.04
C SER A 82 -0.60 4.92 -8.43
N LYS A 83 0.34 5.46 -9.19
CA LYS A 83 0.78 4.84 -10.45
C LYS A 83 1.46 3.48 -10.24
N THR A 84 2.04 3.26 -9.06
CA THR A 84 2.75 2.02 -8.72
C THR A 84 1.80 0.96 -8.18
N PHE A 85 0.80 1.38 -7.40
CA PHE A 85 -0.21 0.49 -6.84
C PHE A 85 -1.59 0.92 -7.35
N SER A 86 -2.10 0.15 -8.29
CA SER A 86 -3.30 0.49 -9.08
C SER A 86 -4.60 0.12 -8.37
N LEU A 87 -5.72 0.65 -8.87
CA LEU A 87 -7.07 0.27 -8.44
C LEU A 87 -7.31 -1.25 -8.53
N ASP A 88 -6.81 -1.90 -9.60
CA ASP A 88 -6.97 -3.35 -9.78
C ASP A 88 -6.22 -4.16 -8.72
N GLN A 89 -5.05 -3.68 -8.30
CA GLN A 89 -4.27 -4.29 -7.22
C GLN A 89 -4.99 -4.11 -5.88
N ILE A 90 -5.56 -2.93 -5.62
CA ILE A 90 -6.39 -2.67 -4.43
C ILE A 90 -7.61 -3.59 -4.41
N GLU A 91 -8.38 -3.67 -5.51
CA GLU A 91 -9.55 -4.56 -5.60
C GLU A 91 -9.14 -6.03 -5.41
N THR A 92 -8.00 -6.43 -5.94
CA THR A 92 -7.47 -7.79 -5.78
C THR A 92 -7.08 -8.07 -4.33
N ALA A 93 -6.39 -7.15 -3.63
CA ALA A 93 -6.04 -7.28 -2.23
C ALA A 93 -7.29 -7.44 -1.35
N LEU A 94 -8.29 -6.59 -1.56
CA LEU A 94 -9.57 -6.65 -0.85
C LEU A 94 -10.31 -7.98 -1.12
N ARG A 95 -10.27 -8.47 -2.36
CA ARG A 95 -10.87 -9.77 -2.73
C ARG A 95 -10.16 -10.95 -2.09
N ILE A 96 -8.82 -10.93 -2.04
CA ILE A 96 -8.03 -11.95 -1.33
C ILE A 96 -8.37 -11.92 0.16
N GLY A 97 -8.45 -10.74 0.79
CA GLY A 97 -8.86 -10.61 2.18
C GLY A 97 -10.25 -11.21 2.45
N LEU A 98 -11.23 -10.93 1.58
CA LEU A 98 -12.58 -11.50 1.69
C LEU A 98 -12.61 -13.04 1.56
N SER A 99 -11.69 -13.63 0.80
CA SER A 99 -11.64 -15.09 0.63
C SER A 99 -11.35 -15.84 1.94
N ALA A 100 -10.77 -15.17 2.94
CA ALA A 100 -10.57 -15.71 4.28
C ALA A 100 -11.86 -15.74 5.12
N SER A 101 -12.98 -15.24 4.59
CA SER A 101 -14.27 -15.13 5.30
C SER A 101 -14.14 -14.39 6.65
N PRO A 102 -13.65 -13.14 6.65
CA PRO A 102 -13.52 -12.36 7.87
C PRO A 102 -14.88 -11.90 8.39
N ASP A 103 -14.95 -11.65 9.70
CA ASP A 103 -16.13 -11.16 10.38
C ASP A 103 -16.24 -9.63 10.40
N ALA A 104 -15.06 -8.96 10.32
CA ALA A 104 -14.93 -7.52 10.16
C ALA A 104 -13.59 -7.18 9.51
N CYS A 105 -13.46 -5.96 8.98
CA CYS A 105 -12.23 -5.44 8.42
C CYS A 105 -11.83 -4.12 9.10
N PHE A 106 -10.54 -3.96 9.32
CA PHE A 106 -9.88 -2.75 9.80
C PHE A 106 -8.90 -2.25 8.76
N ILE A 107 -9.08 -1.01 8.31
CA ILE A 107 -8.18 -0.33 7.36
C ILE A 107 -7.45 0.78 8.10
N THR A 108 -6.15 0.62 8.28
CA THR A 108 -5.37 1.56 9.09
C THR A 108 -4.63 2.59 8.23
N GLY A 109 -5.40 3.39 7.48
CA GLY A 109 -4.92 4.60 6.82
C GLY A 109 -4.14 4.41 5.52
N ASP A 110 -3.69 5.55 5.02
CA ASP A 110 -2.94 5.69 3.77
C ASP A 110 -3.67 5.11 2.55
N PHE A 111 -4.90 5.61 2.33
CA PHE A 111 -5.74 5.22 1.18
C PHE A 111 -5.14 5.68 -0.14
N ILE A 112 -4.41 6.78 -0.15
CA ILE A 112 -3.79 7.39 -1.32
C ILE A 112 -2.34 7.75 -1.04
N THR A 113 -1.48 7.79 -2.05
CA THR A 113 -0.11 8.32 -1.92
C THR A 113 -0.06 9.84 -2.15
N ARG A 114 -0.77 10.31 -3.18
CA ARG A 114 -0.87 11.71 -3.60
C ARG A 114 -2.29 11.97 -4.10
N LYS A 115 -2.60 13.23 -4.41
CA LYS A 115 -3.90 13.57 -5.02
C LYS A 115 -4.12 12.73 -6.29
N PRO A 116 -5.08 11.81 -6.29
CA PRO A 116 -5.45 11.08 -7.50
C PRO A 116 -6.28 12.00 -8.42
N SER A 117 -6.45 11.59 -9.67
CA SER A 117 -7.47 12.19 -10.53
C SER A 117 -8.87 11.98 -9.95
N GLN A 118 -9.84 12.80 -10.37
CA GLN A 118 -11.21 12.66 -9.89
C GLN A 118 -11.81 11.28 -10.22
N ASN A 119 -11.49 10.74 -11.41
CA ASN A 119 -11.98 9.42 -11.81
C ASN A 119 -11.38 8.30 -10.96
N GLU A 120 -10.08 8.34 -10.69
CA GLU A 120 -9.41 7.37 -9.81
C GLU A 120 -9.96 7.44 -8.38
N PHE A 121 -10.18 8.65 -7.88
CA PHE A 121 -10.73 8.86 -6.55
C PHE A 121 -12.15 8.30 -6.42
N GLN A 122 -13.00 8.54 -7.42
CA GLN A 122 -14.35 8.00 -7.46
C GLN A 122 -14.36 6.46 -7.61
N ALA A 123 -13.46 5.92 -8.42
CA ALA A 123 -13.30 4.48 -8.60
C ALA A 123 -12.85 3.80 -7.28
N LEU A 124 -11.90 4.41 -6.54
CA LEU A 124 -11.53 3.94 -5.21
C LEU A 124 -12.75 3.87 -4.27
N GLY A 125 -13.57 4.92 -4.26
CA GLY A 125 -14.80 4.95 -3.46
C GLY A 125 -15.78 3.82 -3.82
N ASN A 126 -15.93 3.54 -5.11
CA ASN A 126 -16.79 2.45 -5.58
C ASN A 126 -16.24 1.07 -5.14
N ILE A 127 -14.92 0.86 -5.23
CA ILE A 127 -14.26 -0.37 -4.77
C ILE A 127 -14.49 -0.55 -3.26
N LEU A 128 -14.24 0.48 -2.46
CA LEU A 128 -14.46 0.45 -1.01
C LEU A 128 -15.94 0.21 -0.66
N SER A 129 -16.87 0.84 -1.37
CA SER A 129 -18.30 0.64 -1.17
C SER A 129 -18.74 -0.80 -1.44
N LYS A 130 -18.27 -1.37 -2.55
CA LYS A 130 -18.52 -2.77 -2.91
C LYS A 130 -17.93 -3.75 -1.88
N PHE A 131 -16.80 -3.40 -1.30
CA PHE A 131 -16.16 -4.20 -0.25
C PHE A 131 -16.93 -4.12 1.08
N SER A 132 -17.20 -2.89 1.58
CA SER A 132 -17.86 -2.64 2.86
C SER A 132 -19.31 -3.09 2.88
N SER A 133 -19.95 -3.26 1.71
CA SER A 133 -21.29 -3.86 1.62
C SER A 133 -21.31 -5.35 1.99
N LYS A 134 -20.17 -6.02 2.02
CA LYS A 134 -20.04 -7.46 2.31
C LYS A 134 -19.71 -7.75 3.77
N ILE A 135 -18.93 -6.87 4.43
CA ILE A 135 -18.53 -7.02 5.84
C ILE A 135 -18.46 -5.67 6.54
N PRO A 136 -18.70 -5.60 7.85
CA PRO A 136 -18.46 -4.40 8.64
C PRO A 136 -17.01 -3.95 8.47
N THR A 137 -16.81 -2.69 8.06
CA THR A 137 -15.49 -2.14 7.77
C THR A 137 -15.27 -0.86 8.55
N PHE A 138 -14.16 -0.81 9.28
CA PHE A 138 -13.72 0.31 10.09
C PHE A 138 -12.40 0.84 9.55
N ALA A 139 -12.15 2.14 9.72
CA ALA A 139 -10.91 2.77 9.29
C ALA A 139 -10.41 3.80 10.29
N CYS A 140 -9.11 4.05 10.30
CA CYS A 140 -8.51 5.28 10.80
C CYS A 140 -7.76 5.98 9.65
N LEU A 141 -7.28 7.19 9.86
CA LEU A 141 -6.51 7.93 8.86
C LEU A 141 -5.01 7.67 9.02
N GLY A 142 -4.30 7.74 7.89
CA GLY A 142 -2.84 7.78 7.83
C GLY A 142 -2.33 9.17 7.42
N ASN A 143 -1.02 9.32 7.39
CA ASN A 143 -0.38 10.61 7.14
C ASN A 143 -0.53 11.09 5.68
N HIS A 144 -0.78 10.21 4.72
CA HIS A 144 -1.06 10.57 3.34
C HIS A 144 -2.52 10.99 3.09
N ASP A 145 -3.43 10.71 4.01
CA ASP A 145 -4.87 10.93 3.81
C ASP A 145 -5.30 12.38 3.96
N GLY A 146 -4.42 13.26 4.45
CA GLY A 146 -4.67 14.68 4.54
C GLY A 146 -3.84 15.39 5.63
N GLY A 147 -3.90 16.72 5.63
CA GLY A 147 -3.17 17.54 6.58
C GLY A 147 -1.85 18.10 6.05
N SER A 148 -1.09 18.73 6.93
CA SER A 148 0.15 19.45 6.56
C SER A 148 1.20 18.53 5.96
N TRP A 149 1.37 17.33 6.54
CA TRP A 149 2.33 16.35 6.04
C TRP A 149 1.95 15.88 4.62
N ALA A 150 0.71 15.46 4.41
CA ALA A 150 0.22 15.05 3.10
C ALA A 150 0.38 16.17 2.05
N SER A 151 0.04 17.40 2.42
CA SER A 151 0.14 18.57 1.53
C SER A 151 1.56 18.81 1.04
N SER A 152 2.57 18.69 1.91
CA SER A 152 3.98 18.85 1.54
C SER A 152 4.50 17.73 0.62
N HIS A 153 3.78 16.59 0.55
CA HIS A 153 4.12 15.44 -0.28
C HIS A 153 3.19 15.26 -1.49
N GLY A 154 2.42 16.30 -1.85
CA GLY A 154 1.52 16.30 -3.01
C GLY A 154 0.14 15.67 -2.75
N GLY A 155 -0.19 15.44 -1.49
CA GLY A 155 -1.51 15.00 -1.02
C GLY A 155 -2.48 16.16 -0.76
N PHE A 156 -3.61 15.86 -0.11
CA PHE A 156 -4.60 16.87 0.25
C PHE A 156 -4.18 17.66 1.50
N GLY A 157 -4.51 18.95 1.54
CA GLY A 157 -4.24 19.81 2.70
C GLY A 157 -5.14 19.51 3.91
N THR A 158 -6.24 18.79 3.71
CA THR A 158 -7.15 18.32 4.76
C THR A 158 -7.62 16.91 4.45
N SER A 159 -8.05 16.17 5.47
CA SER A 159 -8.57 14.81 5.31
C SER A 159 -10.04 14.75 4.83
N GLU A 160 -10.69 15.89 4.58
CA GLU A 160 -12.12 15.98 4.26
C GLU A 160 -12.53 15.12 3.06
N LYS A 161 -11.70 15.09 2.01
CA LYS A 161 -12.00 14.26 0.83
C LYS A 161 -11.97 12.79 1.14
N ILE A 162 -10.99 12.31 1.92
CA ILE A 162 -10.92 10.92 2.36
C ILE A 162 -12.09 10.60 3.30
N ARG A 163 -12.40 11.48 4.25
CA ARG A 163 -13.58 11.33 5.12
C ARG A 163 -14.87 11.19 4.31
N TRP A 164 -15.05 12.05 3.30
CA TRP A 164 -16.22 12.02 2.43
C TRP A 164 -16.32 10.70 1.65
N ILE A 165 -15.21 10.21 1.05
CA ILE A 165 -15.26 8.97 0.26
C ILE A 165 -15.53 7.75 1.14
N LEU A 166 -14.93 7.68 2.35
CA LEU A 166 -15.17 6.62 3.32
C LEU A 166 -16.62 6.60 3.80
N GLN A 167 -17.18 7.78 4.08
CA GLN A 167 -18.59 7.93 4.44
C GLN A 167 -19.51 7.42 3.31
N LYS A 168 -19.27 7.82 2.06
CA LYS A 168 -20.02 7.34 0.89
C LYS A 168 -19.86 5.84 0.69
N ALA A 169 -18.70 5.31 0.95
CA ALA A 169 -18.41 3.88 0.92
C ALA A 169 -18.97 3.11 2.14
N ARG A 170 -19.62 3.75 3.10
CA ARG A 170 -20.09 3.14 4.35
C ARG A 170 -18.99 2.46 5.16
N VAL A 171 -17.78 2.94 5.05
CA VAL A 171 -16.66 2.58 5.91
C VAL A 171 -16.73 3.45 7.15
N ARG A 172 -16.81 2.84 8.34
CA ARG A 172 -16.85 3.58 9.60
C ARG A 172 -15.48 4.12 9.93
N LEU A 173 -15.28 5.41 9.69
CA LEU A 173 -14.05 6.10 10.05
C LEU A 173 -14.10 6.47 11.54
N LEU A 174 -13.03 6.16 12.26
CA LEU A 174 -12.82 6.51 13.67
C LEU A 174 -11.57 7.40 13.76
N VAL A 175 -11.75 8.63 14.25
CA VAL A 175 -10.66 9.59 14.48
C VAL A 175 -10.82 10.18 15.87
N ASN A 176 -10.01 9.68 16.81
CA ASN A 176 -10.12 9.96 18.25
C ASN A 176 -11.53 9.60 18.76
N GLU A 177 -12.04 8.48 18.30
CA GLU A 177 -13.39 8.00 18.56
C GLU A 177 -13.36 6.54 19.03
N ARG A 178 -14.30 6.19 19.90
CA ARG A 178 -14.53 4.82 20.39
C ARG A 178 -15.96 4.41 20.05
N VAL A 179 -16.11 3.17 19.60
CA VAL A 179 -17.41 2.56 19.40
C VAL A 179 -17.45 1.15 19.99
N THR A 180 -18.56 0.79 20.57
CA THR A 180 -18.84 -0.60 20.95
C THR A 180 -19.65 -1.25 19.86
N ILE A 181 -19.21 -2.42 19.43
CA ILE A 181 -19.88 -3.21 18.39
C ILE A 181 -20.10 -4.64 18.86
N LYS A 182 -21.00 -5.35 18.21
CA LYS A 182 -21.25 -6.76 18.44
C LYS A 182 -21.03 -7.55 17.15
N ILE A 183 -20.07 -8.46 17.17
CA ILE A 183 -19.74 -9.34 16.04
C ILE A 183 -19.93 -10.78 16.51
N LYS A 184 -20.76 -11.57 15.84
CA LYS A 184 -21.08 -12.97 16.22
C LYS A 184 -21.49 -13.13 17.69
N GLY A 185 -22.16 -12.14 18.24
CA GLY A 185 -22.55 -12.16 19.65
C GLY A 185 -21.49 -11.63 20.62
N ILE A 186 -20.25 -11.46 20.20
CA ILE A 186 -19.14 -10.96 21.02
C ILE A 186 -19.15 -9.43 20.98
N SER A 187 -19.21 -8.81 22.17
CA SER A 187 -19.10 -7.36 22.33
C SER A 187 -17.64 -6.98 22.37
N LEU A 188 -17.23 -6.00 21.56
CA LEU A 188 -15.89 -5.44 21.58
C LEU A 188 -15.89 -3.93 21.33
N GLN A 189 -14.89 -3.26 21.86
CA GLN A 189 -14.68 -1.85 21.65
C GLN A 189 -13.62 -1.66 20.55
N ILE A 190 -13.92 -0.80 19.59
CA ILE A 190 -12.97 -0.36 18.57
C ILE A 190 -12.64 1.10 18.85
N VAL A 191 -11.37 1.39 18.96
CA VAL A 191 -10.83 2.73 19.15
C VAL A 191 -10.01 3.10 17.94
N GLY A 192 -10.32 4.22 17.28
CA GLY A 192 -9.49 4.79 16.24
C GLY A 192 -8.90 6.12 16.69
N VAL A 193 -7.59 6.29 16.56
CA VAL A 193 -6.92 7.57 16.79
C VAL A 193 -6.62 8.27 15.49
N GLY A 194 -6.48 9.60 15.53
CA GLY A 194 -6.01 10.40 14.41
C GLY A 194 -4.55 10.12 14.10
N ASP A 195 -4.09 10.53 12.92
CA ASP A 195 -2.70 10.34 12.54
C ASP A 195 -1.73 11.21 13.37
N PHE A 196 -0.61 10.60 13.74
CA PHE A 196 0.41 11.23 14.59
C PHE A 196 1.18 12.33 13.85
N TRP A 197 1.61 12.09 12.63
CA TRP A 197 2.38 13.08 11.86
C TRP A 197 1.54 14.23 11.36
N SER A 198 0.25 14.02 11.14
CA SER A 198 -0.72 15.08 10.86
C SER A 198 -1.13 15.88 12.10
N LYS A 199 -0.61 15.53 13.30
CA LYS A 199 -0.92 16.12 14.61
C LYS A 199 -2.39 16.00 15.00
N GLU A 200 -3.10 15.03 14.45
CA GLU A 200 -4.51 14.75 14.77
C GLU A 200 -4.67 13.71 15.89
N CYS A 201 -3.59 13.03 16.30
CA CYS A 201 -3.66 11.98 17.33
C CYS A 201 -3.91 12.58 18.72
N ASN A 202 -5.12 12.38 19.23
CA ASN A 202 -5.52 12.80 20.57
C ASN A 202 -6.24 11.65 21.31
N PRO A 203 -5.50 10.73 21.94
CA PRO A 203 -6.09 9.57 22.61
C PRO A 203 -7.00 9.93 23.79
N ARG A 204 -6.82 11.10 24.42
CA ARG A 204 -7.65 11.55 25.56
C ARG A 204 -9.13 11.68 25.20
N LEU A 205 -9.47 11.86 23.93
CA LEU A 205 -10.87 11.98 23.48
C LEU A 205 -11.61 10.63 23.41
N CYS A 206 -10.85 9.54 23.28
CA CYS A 206 -11.43 8.21 23.01
C CYS A 206 -10.96 7.12 23.99
N MET A 207 -10.00 7.43 24.85
CA MET A 207 -9.39 6.47 25.76
C MET A 207 -9.35 7.04 27.17
N THR A 208 -9.61 6.21 28.16
CA THR A 208 -9.40 6.54 29.58
C THR A 208 -7.96 6.18 29.95
N GLN A 209 -7.26 7.08 30.63
CA GLN A 209 -5.96 6.73 31.22
C GLN A 209 -6.16 5.57 32.21
N ASN A 210 -5.12 4.73 32.36
CA ASN A 210 -5.09 3.55 33.19
C ASN A 210 -5.97 3.74 34.45
N SER A 211 -7.19 3.24 34.35
CA SER A 211 -8.08 3.16 35.49
C SER A 211 -7.82 1.82 36.17
N ASP A 212 -7.89 1.78 37.50
CA ASP A 212 -7.87 0.54 38.27
C ASP A 212 -8.97 -0.44 37.86
N ASN A 213 -9.81 -0.04 36.92
CA ASN A 213 -10.92 -0.79 36.34
C ASN A 213 -10.71 -0.94 34.80
N PRO A 214 -10.01 -1.98 34.33
CA PRO A 214 -9.88 -2.26 32.90
C PRO A 214 -11.26 -2.46 32.26
N PRO A 215 -11.43 -2.10 30.99
CA PRO A 215 -12.69 -2.33 30.30
C PRO A 215 -13.04 -3.83 30.32
N ARG A 216 -14.31 -4.14 30.59
CA ARG A 216 -14.81 -5.53 30.63
C ARG A 216 -14.80 -6.17 29.25
N GLU A 217 -14.87 -5.36 28.21
CA GLU A 217 -14.89 -5.76 26.81
C GLU A 217 -13.51 -5.66 26.20
N PRO A 218 -13.10 -6.58 25.30
CA PRO A 218 -11.85 -6.46 24.58
C PRO A 218 -11.81 -5.17 23.78
N VAL A 219 -10.65 -4.52 23.75
CA VAL A 219 -10.42 -3.26 23.03
C VAL A 219 -9.46 -3.52 21.87
N ILE A 220 -9.85 -3.09 20.67
CA ILE A 220 -9.00 -3.09 19.49
C ILE A 220 -8.66 -1.64 19.17
N LEU A 221 -7.37 -1.30 19.21
CA LEU A 221 -6.87 0.01 18.81
C LEU A 221 -6.47 0.01 17.34
N MET A 222 -7.00 0.98 16.62
CA MET A 222 -6.58 1.30 15.24
C MET A 222 -5.71 2.55 15.29
N CYS A 223 -4.45 2.40 14.90
CA CYS A 223 -3.48 3.47 14.78
C CYS A 223 -2.62 3.20 13.53
N HIS A 224 -2.48 4.19 12.65
CA HIS A 224 -1.65 4.05 11.47
C HIS A 224 -0.17 4.15 11.81
N ASN A 225 0.21 5.17 12.56
CA ASN A 225 1.62 5.51 12.77
C ASN A 225 2.16 4.89 14.06
N PRO A 226 3.19 4.01 13.99
CA PRO A 226 3.78 3.38 15.16
C PRO A 226 4.49 4.38 16.10
N ASP A 227 4.86 5.58 15.62
CA ASP A 227 5.48 6.62 16.44
C ASP A 227 4.51 7.20 17.50
N ALA A 228 3.21 6.94 17.34
CA ALA A 228 2.22 7.30 18.36
C ALA A 228 2.33 6.47 19.65
N LYS A 229 3.13 5.40 19.68
CA LYS A 229 3.25 4.49 20.83
C LYS A 229 3.48 5.19 22.16
N ASP A 230 4.33 6.23 22.18
CA ASP A 230 4.70 6.90 23.43
C ASP A 230 3.54 7.74 24.01
N ILE A 231 2.72 8.35 23.14
CA ILE A 231 1.51 9.08 23.58
C ILE A 231 0.35 8.15 23.89
N LEU A 232 0.35 6.92 23.35
CA LEU A 232 -0.67 5.90 23.59
C LEU A 232 -0.39 5.07 24.83
N LYS A 233 0.88 4.87 25.20
CA LYS A 233 1.32 4.06 26.34
C LYS A 233 0.57 4.35 27.66
N PRO A 234 0.28 5.62 28.04
CA PRO A 234 -0.44 5.90 29.28
C PRO A 234 -1.87 5.34 29.34
N PHE A 235 -2.43 4.93 28.18
CA PHE A 235 -3.81 4.46 28.06
C PHE A 235 -3.93 2.93 28.01
N PHE A 236 -2.84 2.22 27.72
CA PHE A 236 -2.86 0.76 27.58
C PHE A 236 -2.08 0.00 28.65
N GLY A 237 -1.44 0.70 29.60
CA GLY A 237 -0.48 0.07 30.48
C GLY A 237 0.75 -0.40 29.72
N THR A 238 1.37 -1.46 30.19
CA THR A 238 2.47 -2.10 29.47
C THR A 238 1.86 -2.88 28.30
N LEU A 239 1.96 -2.32 27.09
CA LEU A 239 1.70 -3.08 25.88
C LEU A 239 2.77 -4.18 25.81
N CYS A 240 2.37 -5.40 26.14
CA CYS A 240 3.19 -6.59 25.93
C CYS A 240 3.10 -7.03 24.47
#